data_85dff09a680d2c3c43b79b4e32cfa188
#
_entry.id   85dff09a680d2c3c43b79b4e32cfa188
#
_cell.length_a   1.000
_cell.length_b   1.000
_cell.length_c   1.000
_cell.angle_alpha   90.00
_cell.angle_beta   90.00
_cell.angle_gamma   90.00
#
_symmetry.space_group_name_H-M   'P 1'
#
loop_
_entity.id
_entity.type
_entity.pdbx_description
1 polymer ?
#
loop_
_entity_poly.entity_id
_entity_poly.type
_entity_poly.pdbx_seq_one_letter_code
_entity_poly.pdbx_strand_id
1 'polypeptide(L)'
;MSRFSQKDRSQPGAAAAQVQAVEAAYVALMRAQRWLVGMLVACAIIGLKLHGPPGVLGNRIYLPAILATSLLTLAFTLRGRLVLPSLDELRANPRDAMLLRRWSRNTLIVQWLCTAVGLTGFALQLLGAATSLALTLYAIAFAYLFMLRPVRP
;
A
#
# COMPACT_ATOMS: atom_id res chain seq x y z
N MET A 1 -27.44 -41.32 -25.57
CA MET A 1 -27.59 -41.71 -24.16
C MET A 1 -26.71 -40.84 -23.30
N SER A 2 -27.33 -40.06 -22.50
CA SER A 2 -26.87 -38.84 -21.81
C SER A 2 -25.90 -39.11 -20.65
N ARG A 3 -24.67 -38.60 -20.77
CA ARG A 3 -23.74 -38.39 -19.65
C ARG A 3 -23.51 -36.87 -19.44
N PHE A 4 -24.51 -36.08 -19.62
CA PHE A 4 -24.54 -34.69 -19.22
C PHE A 4 -25.34 -34.57 -17.93
N SER A 5 -24.83 -33.87 -16.96
CA SER A 5 -25.53 -33.41 -15.74
C SER A 5 -25.17 -34.08 -14.42
N GLN A 6 -23.86 -34.04 -14.05
CA GLN A 6 -23.52 -34.24 -12.63
C GLN A 6 -22.36 -33.37 -12.12
N LYS A 7 -21.94 -32.36 -12.92
CA LYS A 7 -20.76 -31.51 -12.56
C LYS A 7 -21.17 -30.14 -12.04
N ASP A 8 -22.45 -29.84 -11.91
CA ASP A 8 -22.91 -28.48 -11.57
C ASP A 8 -23.62 -28.36 -10.20
N ARG A 9 -23.42 -29.32 -9.32
CA ARG A 9 -23.71 -29.11 -7.90
C ARG A 9 -22.48 -28.46 -7.28
N SER A 10 -22.17 -27.22 -7.68
CA SER A 10 -21.29 -26.32 -6.93
C SER A 10 -21.82 -26.27 -5.50
N GLN A 11 -21.11 -26.94 -4.60
CA GLN A 11 -21.47 -27.05 -3.20
C GLN A 11 -21.66 -25.63 -2.64
N PRO A 12 -22.82 -25.27 -2.10
CA PRO A 12 -23.08 -23.92 -1.58
C PRO A 12 -22.09 -23.51 -0.51
N GLY A 13 -21.47 -24.47 0.19
CA GLY A 13 -20.40 -24.25 1.14
C GLY A 13 -19.08 -23.73 0.52
N ALA A 14 -18.72 -24.14 -0.71
CA ALA A 14 -17.49 -23.67 -1.35
C ALA A 14 -17.59 -22.20 -1.77
N ALA A 15 -18.74 -21.75 -2.22
CA ALA A 15 -18.96 -20.34 -2.57
C ALA A 15 -18.93 -19.44 -1.31
N ALA A 16 -19.55 -19.87 -0.22
CA ALA A 16 -19.54 -19.15 1.05
C ALA A 16 -18.13 -19.04 1.64
N ALA A 17 -17.36 -20.13 1.65
CA ALA A 17 -15.97 -20.13 2.13
C ALA A 17 -15.07 -19.17 1.35
N GLN A 18 -15.34 -19.00 0.07
CA GLN A 18 -14.55 -18.14 -0.78
C GLN A 18 -14.87 -16.64 -0.60
N VAL A 19 -16.15 -16.30 -0.44
CA VAL A 19 -16.54 -14.93 -0.05
C VAL A 19 -15.88 -14.56 1.27
N GLN A 20 -15.83 -15.48 2.23
CA GLN A 20 -15.13 -15.27 3.50
C GLN A 20 -13.61 -15.07 3.30
N ALA A 21 -12.97 -15.81 2.39
CA ALA A 21 -11.54 -15.64 2.10
C ALA A 21 -11.22 -14.27 1.50
N VAL A 22 -12.06 -13.78 0.58
CA VAL A 22 -11.92 -12.44 -0.02
C VAL A 22 -12.09 -11.35 1.04
N GLU A 23 -13.11 -11.47 1.88
CA GLU A 23 -13.37 -10.53 2.98
C GLU A 23 -12.23 -10.54 4.00
N ALA A 24 -11.73 -11.71 4.37
CA ALA A 24 -10.57 -11.85 5.26
C ALA A 24 -9.31 -11.18 4.69
N ALA A 25 -9.05 -11.35 3.40
CA ALA A 25 -7.92 -10.71 2.72
C ALA A 25 -8.08 -9.18 2.71
N TYR A 26 -9.28 -8.66 2.44
CA TYR A 26 -9.55 -7.23 2.48
C TYR A 26 -9.37 -6.65 3.88
N VAL A 27 -9.90 -7.30 4.91
CA VAL A 27 -9.73 -6.88 6.32
C VAL A 27 -8.25 -6.90 6.71
N ALA A 28 -7.49 -7.90 6.28
CA ALA A 28 -6.05 -7.98 6.53
C ALA A 28 -5.29 -6.80 5.89
N LEU A 29 -5.63 -6.43 4.64
CA LEU A 29 -5.05 -5.27 3.95
C LEU A 29 -5.39 -3.96 4.64
N MET A 30 -6.63 -3.77 5.09
CA MET A 30 -7.04 -2.59 5.83
C MET A 30 -6.34 -2.50 7.20
N ARG A 31 -6.12 -3.63 7.85
CA ARG A 31 -5.34 -3.69 9.10
C ARG A 31 -3.88 -3.32 8.85
N ALA A 32 -3.25 -3.87 7.80
CA ALA A 32 -1.89 -3.52 7.40
C ALA A 32 -1.77 -2.01 7.12
N GLN A 33 -2.71 -1.42 6.39
CA GLN A 33 -2.74 0.02 6.13
C GLN A 33 -2.79 0.84 7.43
N ARG A 34 -3.65 0.46 8.39
CA ARG A 34 -3.73 1.15 9.69
C ARG A 34 -2.42 1.07 10.45
N TRP A 35 -1.75 -0.06 10.43
CA TRP A 35 -0.41 -0.23 11.02
C TRP A 35 0.63 0.67 10.36
N LEU A 36 0.65 0.76 9.02
CA LEU A 36 1.57 1.63 8.29
C LEU A 36 1.31 3.11 8.61
N VAL A 37 0.05 3.53 8.70
CA VAL A 37 -0.32 4.90 9.14
C VAL A 37 0.15 5.14 10.57
N GLY A 38 -0.10 4.22 11.51
CA GLY A 38 0.36 4.34 12.89
C GLY A 38 1.88 4.44 13.01
N MET A 39 2.61 3.64 12.23
CA MET A 39 4.06 3.69 12.16
C MET A 39 4.55 5.05 11.65
N LEU A 40 3.96 5.61 10.60
CA LEU A 40 4.33 6.94 10.09
C LEU A 40 4.04 8.05 11.09
N VAL A 41 2.94 7.98 11.82
CA VAL A 41 2.63 8.93 12.90
C VAL A 41 3.69 8.85 13.99
N ALA A 42 4.04 7.64 14.43
CA ALA A 42 5.11 7.44 15.42
C ALA A 42 6.45 8.00 14.92
N CYS A 43 6.84 7.72 13.67
CA CYS A 43 8.05 8.26 13.06
C CYS A 43 8.03 9.79 13.03
N ALA A 44 6.89 10.41 12.68
CA ALA A 44 6.77 11.87 12.66
C ALA A 44 6.95 12.47 14.06
N ILE A 45 6.32 11.89 15.09
CA ILE A 45 6.45 12.34 16.49
C ILE A 45 7.88 12.18 16.99
N ILE A 46 8.49 11.02 16.74
CA ILE A 46 9.88 10.73 17.13
C ILE A 46 10.84 11.67 16.41
N GLY A 47 10.67 11.86 15.11
CA GLY A 47 11.50 12.75 14.31
C GLY A 47 11.44 14.20 14.78
N LEU A 48 10.28 14.70 15.22
CA LEU A 48 10.14 16.04 15.80
C LEU A 48 10.92 16.19 17.13
N LYS A 49 11.06 15.10 17.91
CA LYS A 49 11.82 15.11 19.17
C LYS A 49 13.33 14.88 18.98
N LEU A 50 13.70 14.08 17.98
CA LEU A 50 15.08 13.68 17.71
C LEU A 50 15.67 14.47 16.53
N HIS A 51 15.33 15.74 16.40
CA HIS A 51 15.83 16.58 15.31
C HIS A 51 17.36 16.65 15.34
N GLY A 52 18.00 16.25 14.24
CA GLY A 52 19.46 16.27 14.13
C GLY A 52 20.02 17.69 14.00
N PRO A 53 21.32 17.87 14.22
CA PRO A 53 21.97 19.18 14.09
C PRO A 53 21.79 19.75 12.69
N PRO A 54 21.46 21.05 12.56
CA PRO A 54 21.22 21.66 11.25
C PRO A 54 22.52 21.67 10.42
N GLY A 55 22.39 21.43 9.13
CA GLY A 55 23.47 21.67 8.17
C GLY A 55 24.17 20.41 7.60
N VAL A 56 23.86 19.20 8.04
CA VAL A 56 24.52 17.98 7.54
C VAL A 56 24.22 17.73 6.05
N LEU A 57 23.04 18.10 5.56
CA LEU A 57 22.64 17.83 4.16
C LEU A 57 23.11 18.91 3.16
N GLY A 58 23.39 20.14 3.59
CA GLY A 58 23.81 21.24 2.70
C GLY A 58 22.91 21.35 1.44
N ASN A 59 23.54 21.44 0.27
CA ASN A 59 22.84 21.55 -1.04
C ASN A 59 22.26 20.23 -1.58
N ARG A 60 22.31 19.12 -0.84
CA ARG A 60 21.88 17.78 -1.31
C ARG A 60 20.39 17.48 -1.08
N ILE A 61 19.59 18.50 -0.80
CA ILE A 61 18.12 18.38 -0.57
C ILE A 61 17.39 17.78 -1.78
N TYR A 62 17.93 17.93 -2.98
CA TYR A 62 17.30 17.42 -4.21
C TYR A 62 17.23 15.89 -4.29
N LEU A 63 18.21 15.16 -3.74
CA LEU A 63 18.25 13.69 -3.79
C LEU A 63 17.04 13.03 -3.13
N PRO A 64 16.67 13.40 -1.88
CA PRO A 64 15.46 12.84 -1.27
C PRO A 64 14.15 13.24 -1.98
N ALA A 65 14.09 14.44 -2.55
CA ALA A 65 12.92 14.85 -3.33
C ALA A 65 12.75 14.00 -4.59
N ILE A 66 13.85 13.76 -5.32
CA ILE A 66 13.87 12.87 -6.50
C ILE A 66 13.45 11.45 -6.10
N LEU A 67 14.01 10.92 -4.99
CA LEU A 67 13.67 9.60 -4.49
C LEU A 67 12.18 9.50 -4.15
N ALA A 68 11.66 10.46 -3.39
CA ALA A 68 10.25 10.49 -3.01
C ALA A 68 9.33 10.54 -4.23
N THR A 69 9.63 11.41 -5.20
CA THR A 69 8.87 11.53 -6.45
C THR A 69 8.92 10.24 -7.26
N SER A 70 10.09 9.60 -7.35
CA SER A 70 10.25 8.32 -8.07
C SER A 70 9.44 7.21 -7.42
N LEU A 71 9.45 7.12 -6.07
CA LEU A 71 8.68 6.14 -5.32
C LEU A 71 7.17 6.33 -5.53
N LEU A 72 6.68 7.58 -5.52
CA LEU A 72 5.27 7.89 -5.76
C LEU A 72 4.85 7.56 -7.19
N THR A 73 5.67 7.93 -8.18
CA THR A 73 5.42 7.61 -9.58
C THR A 73 5.36 6.10 -9.79
N LEU A 74 6.28 5.36 -9.15
CA LEU A 74 6.30 3.89 -9.19
C LEU A 74 5.04 3.32 -8.53
N ALA A 75 4.65 3.81 -7.35
CA ALA A 75 3.44 3.34 -6.65
C ALA A 75 2.18 3.55 -7.50
N PHE A 76 2.04 4.72 -8.12
CA PHE A 76 0.90 5.02 -8.99
C PHE A 76 0.88 4.15 -10.26
N THR A 77 2.04 3.97 -10.89
CA THR A 77 2.18 3.10 -12.08
C THR A 77 1.86 1.64 -11.75
N LEU A 78 2.38 1.13 -10.63
CA LEU A 78 2.10 -0.25 -10.20
C LEU A 78 0.64 -0.45 -9.84
N ARG A 79 -0.01 0.54 -9.23
CA ARG A 79 -1.46 0.48 -9.01
C ARG A 79 -2.22 0.34 -10.32
N GLY A 80 -1.95 1.20 -11.31
CA GLY A 80 -2.63 1.18 -12.60
C GLY A 80 -2.38 -0.10 -13.38
N ARG A 81 -1.14 -0.61 -13.36
CA ARG A 81 -0.75 -1.76 -14.18
C ARG A 81 -0.96 -3.13 -13.52
N LEU A 82 -0.93 -3.21 -12.19
CA LEU A 82 -0.97 -4.48 -11.48
C LEU A 82 -2.17 -4.63 -10.54
N VAL A 83 -2.53 -3.57 -9.81
CA VAL A 83 -3.61 -3.68 -8.80
C VAL A 83 -4.98 -3.63 -9.47
N LEU A 84 -5.22 -2.64 -10.33
CA LEU A 84 -6.52 -2.48 -10.99
C LEU A 84 -6.87 -3.66 -11.90
N PRO A 85 -6.01 -4.12 -12.83
CA PRO A 85 -6.32 -5.30 -13.64
C PRO A 85 -6.54 -6.56 -12.81
N SER A 86 -5.71 -6.80 -11.77
CA SER A 86 -5.90 -7.95 -10.89
C SER A 86 -7.20 -7.89 -10.08
N LEU A 87 -7.70 -6.69 -9.77
CA LEU A 87 -9.00 -6.48 -9.15
C LEU A 87 -10.15 -6.82 -10.10
N ASP A 88 -10.06 -6.37 -11.36
CA ASP A 88 -11.08 -6.63 -12.38
C ASP A 88 -11.13 -8.13 -12.73
N GLU A 89 -9.96 -8.77 -12.87
CA GLU A 89 -9.86 -10.23 -13.04
C GLU A 89 -10.47 -10.99 -11.85
N LEU A 90 -10.22 -10.52 -10.61
CA LEU A 90 -10.78 -11.12 -9.40
C LEU A 90 -12.31 -10.96 -9.32
N ARG A 91 -12.84 -9.82 -9.79
CA ARG A 91 -14.30 -9.61 -9.90
C ARG A 91 -14.95 -10.53 -10.91
N ALA A 92 -14.25 -10.77 -12.04
CA ALA A 92 -14.74 -11.71 -13.07
C ALA A 92 -14.65 -13.16 -12.60
N ASN A 93 -13.59 -13.51 -11.85
CA ASN A 93 -13.33 -14.87 -11.37
C ASN A 93 -13.07 -14.90 -9.86
N PRO A 94 -14.08 -14.65 -9.01
CA PRO A 94 -13.89 -14.57 -7.57
C PRO A 94 -13.45 -15.90 -6.92
N ARG A 95 -13.43 -16.99 -7.69
CA ARG A 95 -13.04 -18.32 -7.22
C ARG A 95 -11.53 -18.62 -7.34
N ASP A 96 -10.75 -17.75 -7.93
CA ASP A 96 -9.32 -17.98 -8.14
C ASP A 96 -8.50 -17.48 -6.95
N ALA A 97 -8.03 -18.42 -6.11
CA ALA A 97 -7.19 -18.12 -4.97
C ALA A 97 -5.83 -17.52 -5.36
N MET A 98 -5.36 -17.78 -6.60
CA MET A 98 -4.11 -17.23 -7.10
C MET A 98 -4.26 -15.74 -7.42
N LEU A 99 -5.38 -15.36 -8.02
CA LEU A 99 -5.72 -13.95 -8.28
C LEU A 99 -5.87 -13.18 -6.97
N LEU A 100 -6.51 -13.75 -5.95
CA LEU A 100 -6.64 -13.13 -4.63
C LEU A 100 -5.27 -12.84 -3.99
N ARG A 101 -4.35 -13.81 -4.04
CA ARG A 101 -2.98 -13.64 -3.54
C ARG A 101 -2.20 -12.59 -4.34
N ARG A 102 -2.35 -12.58 -5.65
CA ARG A 102 -1.70 -11.60 -6.53
C ARG A 102 -2.19 -10.19 -6.25
N TRP A 103 -3.51 -9.99 -6.16
CA TRP A 103 -4.11 -8.71 -5.82
C TRP A 103 -3.66 -8.21 -4.45
N SER A 104 -3.73 -9.04 -3.40
CA SER A 104 -3.34 -8.64 -2.05
C SER A 104 -1.85 -8.28 -1.96
N ARG A 105 -0.97 -9.07 -2.58
CA ARG A 105 0.47 -8.78 -2.64
C ARG A 105 0.76 -7.47 -3.36
N ASN A 106 0.16 -7.24 -4.53
CA ASN A 106 0.37 -6.03 -5.31
C ASN A 106 -0.13 -4.78 -4.55
N THR A 107 -1.26 -4.89 -3.87
CA THR A 107 -1.81 -3.82 -3.02
C THR A 107 -0.86 -3.49 -1.86
N LEU A 108 -0.31 -4.51 -1.18
CA LEU A 108 0.68 -4.32 -0.12
C LEU A 108 1.95 -3.64 -0.62
N ILE A 109 2.47 -4.01 -1.80
CA ILE A 109 3.65 -3.37 -2.39
C ILE A 109 3.40 -1.89 -2.60
N VAL A 110 2.24 -1.51 -3.15
CA VAL A 110 1.88 -0.09 -3.35
C VAL A 110 1.81 0.66 -2.01
N GLN A 111 1.22 0.07 -0.98
CA GLN A 111 1.16 0.68 0.36
C GLN A 111 2.56 0.87 0.96
N TRP A 112 3.46 -0.11 0.83
CA TRP A 112 4.84 -0.01 1.29
C TRP A 112 5.62 1.09 0.56
N LEU A 113 5.43 1.25 -0.75
CA LEU A 113 6.06 2.34 -1.52
C LEU A 113 5.61 3.72 -1.02
N CYS A 114 4.32 3.90 -0.75
CA CYS A 114 3.82 5.14 -0.17
C CYS A 114 4.41 5.40 1.22
N THR A 115 4.53 4.35 2.04
CA THR A 115 5.13 4.44 3.36
C THR A 115 6.62 4.79 3.30
N ALA A 116 7.35 4.26 2.32
CA ALA A 116 8.76 4.56 2.12
C ALA A 116 9.01 6.06 1.86
N VAL A 117 8.07 6.77 1.23
CA VAL A 117 8.14 8.24 1.08
C VAL A 117 8.12 8.93 2.45
N GLY A 118 7.23 8.51 3.36
CA GLY A 118 7.20 9.05 4.72
C GLY A 118 8.45 8.71 5.53
N LEU A 119 8.99 7.49 5.37
CA LEU A 119 10.26 7.10 5.98
C LEU A 119 11.45 7.92 5.47
N THR A 120 11.42 8.35 4.20
CA THR A 120 12.40 9.30 3.67
C THR A 120 12.31 10.63 4.43
N GLY A 121 11.10 11.11 4.74
CA GLY A 121 10.88 12.29 5.58
C GLY A 121 11.48 12.12 6.99
N PHE A 122 11.32 10.95 7.60
CA PHE A 122 11.91 10.62 8.90
C PHE A 122 13.45 10.63 8.86
N ALA A 123 14.03 9.97 7.86
CA ALA A 123 15.48 9.96 7.68
C ALA A 123 16.05 11.38 7.50
N LEU A 124 15.35 12.24 6.74
CA LEU A 124 15.73 13.65 6.57
C LEU A 124 15.69 14.44 7.88
N GLN A 125 14.69 14.21 8.73
CA GLN A 125 14.62 14.83 10.06
C GLN A 125 15.83 14.45 10.92
N LEU A 126 16.19 13.17 10.94
CA LEU A 126 17.37 12.69 11.68
C LEU A 126 18.68 13.28 11.15
N LEU A 127 18.74 13.59 9.86
CA LEU A 127 19.89 14.25 9.22
C LEU A 127 19.86 15.78 9.34
N GLY A 128 18.94 16.35 10.13
CA GLY A 128 18.89 17.79 10.38
C GLY A 128 18.33 18.63 9.22
N ALA A 129 17.55 18.01 8.33
CA ALA A 129 16.84 18.76 7.29
C ALA A 129 15.73 19.64 7.88
N ALA A 130 15.30 20.66 7.10
CA ALA A 130 14.20 21.53 7.51
C ALA A 130 12.94 20.71 7.84
N THR A 131 12.38 20.96 9.02
CA THR A 131 11.17 20.26 9.52
C THR A 131 10.00 20.38 8.54
N SER A 132 9.88 21.52 7.85
CA SER A 132 8.83 21.74 6.83
C SER A 132 8.94 20.74 5.68
N LEU A 133 10.13 20.41 5.21
CA LEU A 133 10.36 19.43 4.15
C LEU A 133 9.94 18.03 4.60
N ALA A 134 10.35 17.63 5.79
CA ALA A 134 9.97 16.33 6.35
C ALA A 134 8.45 16.21 6.56
N LEU A 135 7.81 17.25 7.11
CA LEU A 135 6.35 17.30 7.28
C LEU A 135 5.62 17.23 5.93
N THR A 136 6.15 17.88 4.90
CA THR A 136 5.58 17.77 3.55
C THR A 136 5.62 16.34 3.03
N LEU A 137 6.73 15.61 3.22
CA LEU A 137 6.84 14.20 2.81
C LEU A 137 5.90 13.29 3.61
N TYR A 138 5.71 13.53 4.90
CA TYR A 138 4.70 12.81 5.69
C TYR A 138 3.29 13.10 5.17
N ALA A 139 2.96 14.37 4.94
CA ALA A 139 1.63 14.75 4.44
C ALA A 139 1.35 14.09 3.07
N ILE A 140 2.33 14.09 2.17
CA ILE A 140 2.24 13.40 0.88
C ILE A 140 2.04 11.89 1.09
N ALA A 141 2.83 11.23 1.93
CA ALA A 141 2.72 9.81 2.20
C ALA A 141 1.34 9.45 2.77
N PHE A 142 0.81 10.23 3.72
CA PHE A 142 -0.54 10.05 4.25
C PHE A 142 -1.62 10.23 3.17
N ALA A 143 -1.55 11.31 2.40
CA ALA A 143 -2.51 11.57 1.33
C ALA A 143 -2.58 10.40 0.34
N TYR A 144 -1.41 9.89 -0.08
CA TYR A 144 -1.34 8.74 -0.99
C TYR A 144 -1.80 7.43 -0.34
N LEU A 145 -1.49 7.15 0.93
CA LEU A 145 -2.01 5.99 1.64
C LEU A 145 -3.53 6.00 1.70
N PHE A 146 -4.15 7.16 1.91
CA PHE A 146 -5.61 7.29 1.90
C PHE A 146 -6.19 7.19 0.49
N MET A 147 -5.57 7.85 -0.50
CA MET A 147 -6.01 7.84 -1.89
C MET A 147 -5.86 6.45 -2.55
N LEU A 148 -4.78 5.73 -2.20
CA LEU A 148 -4.46 4.41 -2.72
C LEU A 148 -4.95 3.27 -1.78
N ARG A 149 -5.95 3.56 -0.94
CA ARG A 149 -6.55 2.54 -0.07
C ARG A 149 -7.02 1.32 -0.86
N PRO A 150 -7.01 0.12 -0.23
CA PRO A 150 -7.56 -1.07 -0.86
C PRO A 150 -9.01 -0.85 -1.28
N VAL A 151 -9.33 -1.19 -2.51
CA VAL A 151 -10.70 -1.18 -3.01
C VAL A 151 -11.27 -2.57 -2.76
N ARG A 152 -12.50 -2.63 -2.26
CA ARG A 152 -13.21 -3.89 -2.06
C ARG A 152 -13.46 -4.54 -3.41
N PRO A 153 -13.07 -5.81 -3.60
CA PRO A 153 -13.30 -6.54 -4.85
C PRO A 153 -14.77 -6.86 -5.12
#